data_0bf1a6d84922081999ccd912e1df90ae
#
_entry.id   0bf1a6d84922081999ccd912e1df90ae
#
_cell.length_a   1.000
_cell.length_b   1.000
_cell.length_c   1.000
_cell.angle_alpha   90.00
_cell.angle_beta   90.00
_cell.angle_gamma   90.00
#
_symmetry.space_group_name_H-M   'P 1'
#
loop_
_entity.id
_entity.type
_entity.pdbx_description
1 polymer ?
#
loop_
_entity_poly.entity_id
_entity_poly.type
_entity_poly.pdbx_seq_one_letter_code
_entity_poly.pdbx_strand_id
1 'polypeptide(L)'
;ELDTIKNMGYVDYFLIVWDFIKYAKDHGIAVGPGRGSAAGSIVSYCLEITTIDPIRYQLLFERFLNPERVSMPDIDVDFCFERRQEVIDYVVRKYGKDRVVQIVTFGTLAARGVIRDVGRVMDLPYAFVDSIAKMIPQELNITIDKALKENPELRGTYESDEQVKNLIDMAKRLEGLPRHSSMHAAGVVISQKSVDEYVPLSRAADGTITTQFTMTTLEELGLLKMDFLGLRTLTVIQNAVNMARKKDPDLDIEKIDYNDQAVMDYIGTGKTDGIFQIESSGMKSFMKELKPHSLEDIIAGIALYRPGPMDFIPQYIKGKNESASITYDCPQLEPILAPTYGCIVYQEQVMQIVRDLAGYTLGRSDLLRRAMSKKKGDVMQKERQIFVYGDEKTNVPGCIKNGIDEKTANKIYDEMIDFAKYAFNKSHAAAYAVVSYQTAWLKYYYPVEFMAALMTSVIENPSKVAEYIYACRQMNIRILPPDINKGEADFSVDGG
;
A
#
# COMPACT_ATOMS: atom_id res chain seq x y z
N GLU A 1 11.42 -15.53 15.48
CA GLU A 1 10.36 -15.55 14.50
C GLU A 1 9.80 -16.94 14.26
N LEU A 2 10.66 -17.92 13.93
CA LEU A 2 10.22 -19.29 13.62
C LEU A 2 9.42 -19.92 14.76
N ASP A 3 9.86 -19.76 16.00
CA ASP A 3 9.13 -20.26 17.17
C ASP A 3 7.78 -19.54 17.37
N THR A 4 7.72 -18.26 17.11
CA THR A 4 6.46 -17.48 17.14
C THR A 4 5.47 -18.01 16.09
N ILE A 5 5.92 -18.23 14.84
CA ILE A 5 5.09 -18.76 13.77
C ILE A 5 4.57 -20.16 14.13
N LYS A 6 5.43 -21.04 14.68
CA LYS A 6 5.05 -22.38 15.11
C LYS A 6 4.05 -22.36 16.26
N ASN A 7 4.34 -21.57 17.31
CA ASN A 7 3.51 -21.50 18.51
C ASN A 7 2.13 -20.88 18.24
N MET A 8 2.03 -19.98 17.26
CA MET A 8 0.77 -19.40 16.83
C MET A 8 0.01 -20.27 15.80
N GLY A 9 0.59 -21.40 15.35
CA GLY A 9 -0.06 -22.36 14.44
C GLY A 9 -0.10 -21.93 12.98
N TYR A 10 0.79 -21.03 12.51
CA TYR A 10 0.75 -20.48 11.15
C TYR A 10 1.73 -21.13 10.16
N VAL A 11 2.32 -22.28 10.49
CA VAL A 11 3.29 -22.97 9.62
C VAL A 11 2.65 -23.28 8.26
N ASP A 12 1.45 -23.86 8.25
CA ASP A 12 0.75 -24.25 7.02
C ASP A 12 0.40 -23.02 6.17
N TYR A 13 0.05 -21.90 6.81
CA TYR A 13 -0.20 -20.65 6.11
C TYR A 13 1.04 -20.18 5.32
N PHE A 14 2.21 -20.15 5.96
CA PHE A 14 3.47 -19.79 5.29
C PHE A 14 3.83 -20.76 4.16
N LEU A 15 3.59 -22.06 4.34
CA LEU A 15 3.86 -23.07 3.33
C LEU A 15 2.92 -22.94 2.11
N ILE A 16 1.65 -22.61 2.32
CA ILE A 16 0.70 -22.34 1.23
C ILE A 16 1.13 -21.10 0.44
N VAL A 17 1.51 -20.03 1.13
CA VAL A 17 1.97 -18.78 0.48
C VAL A 17 3.27 -19.04 -0.31
N TRP A 18 4.23 -19.71 0.30
CA TRP A 18 5.46 -20.12 -0.37
C TRP A 18 5.19 -20.93 -1.64
N ASP A 19 4.27 -21.87 -1.57
CA ASP A 19 3.96 -22.79 -2.67
C ASP A 19 3.47 -22.07 -3.93
N PHE A 20 2.49 -21.19 -3.80
CA PHE A 20 1.98 -20.49 -4.99
C PHE A 20 2.94 -19.40 -5.50
N ILE A 21 3.74 -18.79 -4.62
CA ILE A 21 4.83 -17.88 -5.04
C ILE A 21 5.90 -18.63 -5.81
N LYS A 22 6.31 -19.80 -5.28
CA LYS A 22 7.27 -20.66 -5.97
C LYS A 22 6.74 -21.09 -7.35
N TYR A 23 5.48 -21.50 -7.43
CA TYR A 23 4.86 -21.81 -8.72
C TYR A 23 4.96 -20.63 -9.70
N ALA A 24 4.62 -19.42 -9.26
CA ALA A 24 4.70 -18.24 -10.11
C ALA A 24 6.14 -17.99 -10.62
N LYS A 25 7.12 -18.03 -9.72
CA LYS A 25 8.54 -17.83 -10.07
C LYS A 25 9.05 -18.91 -11.03
N ASP A 26 8.76 -20.18 -10.77
CA ASP A 26 9.16 -21.31 -11.62
C ASP A 26 8.55 -21.24 -13.03
N HIS A 27 7.42 -20.54 -13.20
CA HIS A 27 6.76 -20.32 -14.49
C HIS A 27 7.02 -18.94 -15.09
N GLY A 28 8.00 -18.20 -14.55
CA GLY A 28 8.38 -16.87 -15.05
C GLY A 28 7.26 -15.82 -14.94
N ILE A 29 6.39 -15.94 -13.93
CA ILE A 29 5.39 -14.94 -13.61
C ILE A 29 6.01 -13.97 -12.59
N ALA A 30 6.10 -12.69 -12.92
CA ALA A 30 6.69 -11.70 -12.02
C ALA A 30 5.90 -11.58 -10.72
N VAL A 31 6.63 -11.62 -9.61
CA VAL A 31 6.13 -11.49 -8.24
C VAL A 31 6.76 -10.25 -7.63
N GLY A 32 5.99 -9.45 -6.90
CA GLY A 32 6.49 -8.26 -6.21
C GLY A 32 7.45 -8.60 -5.07
N PRO A 33 8.33 -7.66 -4.69
CA PRO A 33 9.34 -7.89 -3.65
C PRO A 33 8.75 -8.04 -2.24
N GLY A 34 7.49 -7.73 -2.09
CA GLY A 34 6.71 -7.77 -0.86
C GLY A 34 5.66 -6.66 -0.83
N ARG A 35 4.74 -6.78 0.11
CA ARG A 35 3.68 -5.80 0.34
C ARG A 35 3.27 -5.81 1.81
N GLY A 36 2.74 -4.69 2.31
CA GLY A 36 2.27 -4.61 3.68
C GLY A 36 3.40 -4.81 4.69
N SER A 37 3.13 -5.56 5.74
CA SER A 37 4.11 -5.80 6.83
C SER A 37 4.88 -7.11 6.70
N ALA A 38 4.52 -8.00 5.79
CA ALA A 38 5.14 -9.31 5.63
C ALA A 38 6.65 -9.25 5.29
N ALA A 39 7.09 -8.16 4.62
CA ALA A 39 8.51 -7.90 4.35
C ALA A 39 9.36 -7.66 5.61
N GLY A 40 8.72 -7.50 6.79
CA GLY A 40 9.43 -7.44 8.09
C GLY A 40 9.86 -8.79 8.64
N SER A 41 9.56 -9.91 7.98
CA SER A 41 9.89 -11.26 8.43
C SER A 41 11.11 -11.82 7.71
N ILE A 42 12.13 -12.23 8.50
CA ILE A 42 13.30 -12.95 7.95
C ILE A 42 12.91 -14.37 7.47
N VAL A 43 11.89 -14.99 8.08
CA VAL A 43 11.36 -16.27 7.62
C VAL A 43 10.72 -16.12 6.25
N SER A 44 9.92 -15.07 6.02
CA SER A 44 9.37 -14.77 4.69
C SER A 44 10.47 -14.53 3.65
N TYR A 45 11.54 -13.84 4.04
CA TYR A 45 12.71 -13.61 3.18
C TYR A 45 13.45 -14.90 2.85
N CYS A 46 13.74 -15.75 3.85
CA CYS A 46 14.41 -17.04 3.65
C CYS A 46 13.59 -18.03 2.81
N LEU A 47 12.27 -17.94 2.87
CA LEU A 47 11.35 -18.72 2.02
C LEU A 47 11.13 -18.09 0.63
N GLU A 48 11.79 -16.97 0.33
CA GLU A 48 11.60 -16.20 -0.91
C GLU A 48 10.14 -15.75 -1.15
N ILE A 49 9.35 -15.67 -0.09
CA ILE A 49 8.03 -15.04 -0.12
C ILE A 49 8.18 -13.53 -0.38
N THR A 50 9.19 -12.94 0.25
CA THR A 50 9.60 -11.54 0.03
C THR A 50 11.07 -11.50 -0.40
N THR A 51 11.49 -10.43 -1.10
CA THR A 51 12.87 -10.26 -1.57
C THR A 51 13.58 -9.09 -0.90
N ILE A 52 12.98 -8.48 0.11
CA ILE A 52 13.56 -7.42 0.93
C ILE A 52 14.23 -8.03 2.15
N ASP A 53 15.51 -7.72 2.35
CA ASP A 53 16.24 -8.10 3.56
C ASP A 53 15.76 -7.26 4.77
N PRO A 54 15.02 -7.84 5.72
CA PRO A 54 14.48 -7.08 6.85
C PRO A 54 15.55 -6.63 7.84
N ILE A 55 16.72 -7.29 7.87
CA ILE A 55 17.83 -6.91 8.74
C ILE A 55 18.50 -5.65 8.20
N ARG A 56 18.81 -5.65 6.90
CA ARG A 56 19.43 -4.50 6.23
C ARG A 56 18.62 -3.22 6.40
N TYR A 57 17.29 -3.31 6.27
CA TYR A 57 16.40 -2.14 6.36
C TYR A 57 15.78 -1.95 7.75
N GLN A 58 16.22 -2.70 8.77
CA GLN A 58 15.75 -2.61 10.15
C GLN A 58 14.21 -2.68 10.25
N LEU A 59 13.62 -3.63 9.55
CA LEU A 59 12.18 -3.91 9.59
C LEU A 59 11.84 -4.76 10.82
N LEU A 60 10.63 -4.63 11.35
CA LEU A 60 10.22 -5.28 12.58
C LEU A 60 9.20 -6.39 12.34
N PHE A 61 9.55 -7.62 12.76
CA PHE A 61 8.67 -8.79 12.67
C PHE A 61 7.37 -8.62 13.47
N GLU A 62 7.43 -8.02 14.65
CA GLU A 62 6.28 -7.83 15.54
C GLU A 62 5.24 -6.85 14.95
N ARG A 63 5.64 -6.05 13.96
CA ARG A 63 4.71 -5.25 13.18
C ARG A 63 3.85 -6.11 12.24
N PHE A 64 4.38 -7.23 11.77
CA PHE A 64 3.72 -8.23 10.93
C PHE A 64 2.97 -9.25 11.79
N LEU A 65 3.67 -10.02 12.61
CA LEU A 65 3.10 -11.06 13.47
C LEU A 65 3.49 -10.81 14.93
N ASN A 66 2.47 -10.59 15.77
CA ASN A 66 2.65 -10.22 17.16
C ASN A 66 1.98 -11.23 18.08
N PRO A 67 2.75 -11.98 18.92
CA PRO A 67 2.18 -12.96 19.83
C PRO A 67 1.28 -12.35 20.93
N GLU A 68 1.47 -11.06 21.24
CA GLU A 68 0.61 -10.34 22.19
C GLU A 68 -0.71 -9.86 21.56
N ARG A 69 -0.90 -10.12 20.26
CA ARG A 69 -2.11 -9.80 19.51
C ARG A 69 -2.63 -11.04 18.82
N VAL A 70 -3.81 -11.49 19.20
CA VAL A 70 -4.52 -12.55 18.47
C VAL A 70 -5.07 -11.97 17.16
N SER A 71 -4.35 -12.15 16.08
CA SER A 71 -4.79 -11.82 14.71
C SER A 71 -4.08 -12.74 13.72
N MET A 72 -4.78 -13.15 12.68
CA MET A 72 -4.18 -13.91 11.60
C MET A 72 -3.12 -13.08 10.87
N PRO A 73 -2.02 -13.71 10.40
CA PRO A 73 -1.09 -13.06 9.50
C PRO A 73 -1.78 -12.73 8.18
N ASP A 74 -1.37 -11.63 7.55
CA ASP A 74 -1.89 -11.20 6.25
C ASP A 74 -0.69 -10.96 5.33
N ILE A 75 -0.45 -11.93 4.44
CA ILE A 75 0.61 -11.86 3.43
C ILE A 75 -0.05 -11.58 2.08
N ASP A 76 -0.16 -10.30 1.76
CA ASP A 76 -0.57 -9.84 0.44
C ASP A 76 0.56 -10.06 -0.58
N VAL A 77 0.24 -10.53 -1.78
CA VAL A 77 1.22 -10.76 -2.84
C VAL A 77 0.81 -10.06 -4.11
N ASP A 78 1.74 -9.23 -4.63
CA ASP A 78 1.59 -8.59 -5.93
C ASP A 78 2.13 -9.52 -7.03
N PHE A 79 1.30 -9.81 -8.04
CA PHE A 79 1.67 -10.60 -9.23
C PHE A 79 1.60 -9.74 -10.49
N CYS A 80 2.26 -10.18 -11.56
CA CYS A 80 2.02 -9.68 -12.90
C CYS A 80 0.52 -9.63 -13.17
N PHE A 81 0.01 -8.44 -13.56
CA PHE A 81 -1.42 -8.21 -13.74
C PHE A 81 -2.04 -9.15 -14.78
N GLU A 82 -1.35 -9.41 -15.88
CA GLU A 82 -1.85 -10.24 -16.98
C GLU A 82 -1.85 -11.73 -16.64
N ARG A 83 -0.85 -12.20 -15.89
CA ARG A 83 -0.67 -13.62 -15.61
C ARG A 83 -1.11 -14.07 -14.20
N ARG A 84 -1.63 -13.18 -13.41
CA ARG A 84 -2.16 -13.46 -12.06
C ARG A 84 -3.17 -14.61 -12.04
N GLN A 85 -4.04 -14.68 -13.06
CA GLN A 85 -5.07 -15.72 -13.14
C GLN A 85 -4.47 -17.13 -13.21
N GLU A 86 -3.31 -17.32 -13.85
CA GLU A 86 -2.62 -18.60 -13.93
C GLU A 86 -2.24 -19.12 -12.53
N VAL A 87 -1.87 -18.23 -11.61
CA VAL A 87 -1.53 -18.60 -10.22
C VAL A 87 -2.79 -18.99 -9.45
N ILE A 88 -3.89 -18.27 -9.61
CA ILE A 88 -5.18 -18.64 -9.00
C ILE A 88 -5.64 -19.99 -9.51
N ASP A 89 -5.56 -20.24 -10.81
CA ASP A 89 -5.91 -21.52 -11.44
C ASP A 89 -5.04 -22.68 -10.92
N TYR A 90 -3.76 -22.41 -10.66
CA TYR A 90 -2.89 -23.40 -10.02
C TYR A 90 -3.37 -23.75 -8.61
N VAL A 91 -3.67 -22.76 -7.80
CA VAL A 91 -4.18 -22.96 -6.43
C VAL A 91 -5.50 -23.74 -6.45
N VAL A 92 -6.41 -23.42 -7.35
CA VAL A 92 -7.68 -24.15 -7.53
C VAL A 92 -7.43 -25.61 -7.95
N ARG A 93 -6.49 -25.85 -8.88
CA ARG A 93 -6.14 -27.23 -9.29
C ARG A 93 -5.50 -28.04 -8.16
N LYS A 94 -4.62 -27.39 -7.37
CA LYS A 94 -3.85 -28.07 -6.32
C LYS A 94 -4.68 -28.40 -5.09
N TYR A 95 -5.48 -27.45 -4.61
CA TYR A 95 -6.21 -27.58 -3.35
C TYR A 95 -7.65 -28.08 -3.53
N GLY A 96 -8.20 -28.00 -4.75
CA GLY A 96 -9.55 -28.45 -5.08
C GLY A 96 -10.53 -27.30 -5.31
N LYS A 97 -11.41 -27.48 -6.32
CA LYS A 97 -12.43 -26.47 -6.68
C LYS A 97 -13.48 -26.25 -5.59
N ASP A 98 -13.66 -27.21 -4.72
CA ASP A 98 -14.56 -27.19 -3.58
C ASP A 98 -13.96 -26.49 -2.35
N ARG A 99 -12.64 -26.35 -2.33
CA ARG A 99 -11.88 -25.77 -1.20
C ARG A 99 -11.29 -24.40 -1.48
N VAL A 100 -11.30 -23.95 -2.72
CA VAL A 100 -10.81 -22.64 -3.15
C VAL A 100 -11.93 -21.87 -3.80
N VAL A 101 -12.43 -20.84 -3.12
CA VAL A 101 -13.62 -20.09 -3.54
C VAL A 101 -13.35 -18.58 -3.47
N GLN A 102 -13.87 -17.84 -4.45
CA GLN A 102 -13.79 -16.38 -4.50
C GLN A 102 -14.61 -15.74 -3.36
N ILE A 103 -14.14 -14.62 -2.84
CA ILE A 103 -14.84 -13.87 -1.80
C ILE A 103 -15.84 -12.90 -2.44
N VAL A 104 -17.05 -12.81 -1.87
CA VAL A 104 -18.04 -11.81 -2.27
C VAL A 104 -17.69 -10.44 -1.71
N THR A 105 -18.02 -9.40 -2.48
CA THR A 105 -18.08 -8.02 -1.99
C THR A 105 -19.46 -7.43 -2.28
N PHE A 106 -19.91 -6.53 -1.42
CA PHE A 106 -21.15 -5.80 -1.63
C PHE A 106 -20.84 -4.34 -1.94
N GLY A 107 -21.22 -3.91 -3.14
CA GLY A 107 -21.24 -2.50 -3.48
C GLY A 107 -22.39 -1.82 -2.75
N THR A 108 -22.13 -0.71 -2.08
CA THR A 108 -23.14 0.08 -1.37
C THR A 108 -23.53 1.32 -2.17
N LEU A 109 -24.70 1.86 -1.85
CA LEU A 109 -25.17 3.14 -2.36
C LEU A 109 -24.35 4.27 -1.73
N ALA A 110 -23.29 4.71 -2.41
CA ALA A 110 -22.46 5.83 -1.97
C ALA A 110 -23.13 7.18 -2.30
N ALA A 111 -22.76 8.24 -1.57
CA ALA A 111 -23.41 9.56 -1.59
C ALA A 111 -23.76 10.09 -3.00
N ARG A 112 -22.80 10.14 -3.93
CA ARG A 112 -23.05 10.62 -5.30
C ARG A 112 -23.94 9.67 -6.11
N GLY A 113 -23.73 8.35 -5.91
CA GLY A 113 -24.47 7.31 -6.62
C GLY A 113 -25.94 7.27 -6.18
N VAL A 114 -26.18 7.30 -4.88
CA VAL A 114 -27.55 7.23 -4.35
C VAL A 114 -28.39 8.46 -4.74
N ILE A 115 -27.83 9.67 -4.81
CA ILE A 115 -28.54 10.85 -5.29
C ILE A 115 -29.00 10.63 -6.75
N ARG A 116 -28.12 10.10 -7.64
CA ARG A 116 -28.49 9.82 -9.03
C ARG A 116 -29.54 8.71 -9.13
N ASP A 117 -29.42 7.67 -8.33
CA ASP A 117 -30.37 6.56 -8.35
C ASP A 117 -31.76 6.99 -7.85
N VAL A 118 -31.81 7.76 -6.76
CA VAL A 118 -33.06 8.31 -6.21
C VAL A 118 -33.68 9.31 -7.19
N GLY A 119 -32.87 10.21 -7.75
CA GLY A 119 -33.34 11.18 -8.75
C GLY A 119 -33.98 10.51 -9.98
N ARG A 120 -33.38 9.40 -10.44
CA ARG A 120 -33.94 8.60 -11.54
C ARG A 120 -35.28 7.95 -11.15
N VAL A 121 -35.40 7.42 -9.93
CA VAL A 121 -36.65 6.81 -9.44
C VAL A 121 -37.74 7.86 -9.21
N MET A 122 -37.36 9.08 -8.83
CA MET A 122 -38.27 10.21 -8.70
C MET A 122 -38.61 10.90 -10.04
N ASP A 123 -38.13 10.35 -11.16
CA ASP A 123 -38.32 10.86 -12.52
C ASP A 123 -37.83 12.33 -12.70
N LEU A 124 -36.75 12.67 -11.99
CA LEU A 124 -36.14 13.98 -12.09
C LEU A 124 -35.16 14.08 -13.29
N PRO A 125 -35.03 15.25 -13.94
CA PRO A 125 -34.13 15.42 -15.06
C PRO A 125 -32.67 15.10 -14.67
N TYR A 126 -31.99 14.27 -15.47
CA TYR A 126 -30.63 13.82 -15.17
C TYR A 126 -29.64 14.98 -14.94
N ALA A 127 -29.70 16.03 -15.77
CA ALA A 127 -28.82 17.19 -15.63
C ALA A 127 -28.99 17.92 -14.29
N PHE A 128 -30.23 18.02 -13.81
CA PHE A 128 -30.54 18.60 -12.50
C PHE A 128 -29.96 17.75 -11.37
N VAL A 129 -30.24 16.43 -11.39
CA VAL A 129 -29.74 15.51 -10.35
C VAL A 129 -28.21 15.41 -10.36
N ASP A 130 -27.58 15.40 -11.54
CA ASP A 130 -26.14 15.32 -11.69
C ASP A 130 -25.43 16.58 -11.18
N SER A 131 -26.06 17.76 -11.35
CA SER A 131 -25.53 19.02 -10.78
C SER A 131 -25.44 18.94 -9.25
N ILE A 132 -26.47 18.41 -8.60
CA ILE A 132 -26.50 18.23 -7.13
C ILE A 132 -25.48 17.16 -6.71
N ALA A 133 -25.43 16.03 -7.41
CA ALA A 133 -24.45 14.97 -7.12
C ALA A 133 -22.99 15.45 -7.24
N LYS A 134 -22.70 16.38 -8.16
CA LYS A 134 -21.37 16.98 -8.33
C LYS A 134 -20.98 17.94 -7.21
N MET A 135 -21.93 18.49 -6.46
CA MET A 135 -21.65 19.30 -5.27
C MET A 135 -21.11 18.47 -4.10
N ILE A 136 -21.28 17.14 -4.12
CA ILE A 136 -20.67 16.25 -3.11
C ILE A 136 -19.15 16.26 -3.32
N PRO A 137 -18.32 16.59 -2.30
CA PRO A 137 -16.86 16.59 -2.42
C PRO A 137 -16.28 15.23 -2.88
N GLN A 138 -15.12 15.25 -3.54
CA GLN A 138 -14.42 14.03 -3.97
C GLN A 138 -13.50 13.54 -2.84
N GLU A 139 -14.11 13.09 -1.76
CA GLU A 139 -13.41 12.54 -0.61
C GLU A 139 -13.80 11.08 -0.42
N LEU A 140 -12.83 10.25 0.00
CA LEU A 140 -13.07 8.84 0.27
C LEU A 140 -14.06 8.67 1.44
N ASN A 141 -15.08 7.85 1.26
CA ASN A 141 -16.12 7.60 2.26
C ASN A 141 -16.90 8.85 2.70
N ILE A 142 -17.01 9.86 1.83
CA ILE A 142 -17.86 11.03 2.08
C ILE A 142 -19.32 10.57 2.23
N THR A 143 -19.99 11.05 3.26
CA THR A 143 -21.44 10.88 3.43
C THR A 143 -22.19 12.14 3.04
N ILE A 144 -23.47 12.00 2.72
CA ILE A 144 -24.33 13.16 2.40
C ILE A 144 -24.36 14.14 3.57
N ASP A 145 -24.46 13.65 4.81
CA ASP A 145 -24.44 14.52 6.00
C ASP A 145 -23.13 15.28 6.16
N LYS A 146 -22.00 14.63 5.89
CA LYS A 146 -20.70 15.31 5.90
C LYS A 146 -20.60 16.33 4.79
N ALA A 147 -21.04 15.99 3.59
CA ALA A 147 -21.03 16.90 2.45
C ALA A 147 -21.90 18.17 2.70
N LEU A 148 -23.07 18.01 3.32
CA LEU A 148 -23.92 19.14 3.72
C LEU A 148 -23.26 20.06 4.76
N LYS A 149 -22.38 19.52 5.61
CA LYS A 149 -21.61 20.33 6.58
C LYS A 149 -20.45 21.08 5.91
N GLU A 150 -19.78 20.46 4.97
CA GLU A 150 -18.53 20.94 4.37
C GLU A 150 -18.76 21.84 3.14
N ASN A 151 -19.83 21.60 2.37
CA ASN A 151 -20.16 22.41 1.19
C ASN A 151 -21.31 23.39 1.45
N PRO A 152 -21.04 24.71 1.59
CA PRO A 152 -22.07 25.71 1.83
C PRO A 152 -23.07 25.86 0.66
N GLU A 153 -22.64 25.64 -0.59
CA GLU A 153 -23.50 25.69 -1.77
C GLU A 153 -24.52 24.57 -1.75
N LEU A 154 -24.09 23.33 -1.48
CA LEU A 154 -24.98 22.20 -1.34
C LEU A 154 -25.99 22.40 -0.21
N ARG A 155 -25.53 22.92 0.92
CA ARG A 155 -26.41 23.26 2.06
C ARG A 155 -27.45 24.33 1.70
N GLY A 156 -27.00 25.40 1.09
CA GLY A 156 -27.89 26.48 0.67
C GLY A 156 -28.97 26.02 -0.32
N THR A 157 -28.59 25.17 -1.28
CA THR A 157 -29.53 24.55 -2.23
C THR A 157 -30.50 23.60 -1.53
N TYR A 158 -30.02 22.79 -0.59
CA TYR A 158 -30.84 21.90 0.23
C TYR A 158 -31.88 22.65 1.09
N GLU A 159 -31.51 23.82 1.64
CA GLU A 159 -32.37 24.62 2.50
C GLU A 159 -33.39 25.48 1.70
N SER A 160 -33.06 25.88 0.49
CA SER A 160 -33.86 26.78 -0.33
C SER A 160 -34.78 26.12 -1.35
N ASP A 161 -34.47 24.89 -1.77
CA ASP A 161 -35.21 24.14 -2.80
C ASP A 161 -35.84 22.88 -2.23
N GLU A 162 -37.18 22.83 -2.16
CA GLU A 162 -37.93 21.71 -1.59
C GLU A 162 -37.75 20.42 -2.41
N GLN A 163 -37.54 20.52 -3.74
CA GLN A 163 -37.30 19.36 -4.58
C GLN A 163 -35.93 18.74 -4.30
N VAL A 164 -34.90 19.59 -4.11
CA VAL A 164 -33.55 19.16 -3.69
C VAL A 164 -33.58 18.55 -2.29
N LYS A 165 -34.32 19.15 -1.38
CA LYS A 165 -34.48 18.66 -0.01
C LYS A 165 -35.08 17.26 -0.02
N ASN A 166 -36.18 17.05 -0.74
CA ASN A 166 -36.84 15.74 -0.85
C ASN A 166 -35.91 14.68 -1.47
N LEU A 167 -35.16 15.06 -2.53
CA LEU A 167 -34.17 14.18 -3.16
C LEU A 167 -33.09 13.76 -2.17
N ILE A 168 -32.49 14.70 -1.47
CA ILE A 168 -31.41 14.47 -0.51
C ILE A 168 -31.90 13.69 0.70
N ASP A 169 -33.05 14.02 1.27
CA ASP A 169 -33.62 13.31 2.42
C ASP A 169 -33.93 11.86 2.11
N MET A 170 -34.43 11.57 0.90
CA MET A 170 -34.65 10.20 0.45
C MET A 170 -33.30 9.48 0.21
N ALA A 171 -32.34 10.16 -0.41
CA ALA A 171 -31.00 9.62 -0.64
C ALA A 171 -30.29 9.27 0.67
N LYS A 172 -30.38 10.09 1.71
CA LYS A 172 -29.82 9.82 3.05
C LYS A 172 -30.38 8.54 3.68
N ARG A 173 -31.67 8.23 3.44
CA ARG A 173 -32.30 7.00 3.97
C ARG A 173 -31.78 5.73 3.31
N LEU A 174 -31.27 5.84 2.09
CA LEU A 174 -30.77 4.72 1.28
C LEU A 174 -29.25 4.64 1.25
N GLU A 175 -28.56 5.73 1.64
CA GLU A 175 -27.09 5.77 1.68
C GLU A 175 -26.54 4.63 2.53
N GLY A 176 -25.52 3.94 2.03
CA GLY A 176 -24.85 2.84 2.71
C GLY A 176 -25.54 1.48 2.58
N LEU A 177 -26.77 1.40 2.07
CA LEU A 177 -27.43 0.11 1.85
C LEU A 177 -26.73 -0.67 0.71
N PRO A 178 -26.68 -2.02 0.79
CA PRO A 178 -26.18 -2.85 -0.29
C PRO A 178 -26.97 -2.63 -1.59
N ARG A 179 -26.26 -2.50 -2.70
CA ARG A 179 -26.84 -2.31 -4.04
C ARG A 179 -26.69 -3.52 -4.93
N HIS A 180 -25.49 -4.07 -4.98
CA HIS A 180 -25.18 -5.24 -5.80
C HIS A 180 -24.06 -6.05 -5.15
N SER A 181 -24.02 -7.34 -5.45
CA SER A 181 -22.91 -8.22 -5.14
C SER A 181 -21.90 -8.22 -6.29
N SER A 182 -20.64 -8.30 -5.95
CA SER A 182 -19.52 -8.49 -6.89
C SER A 182 -18.48 -9.41 -6.27
N MET A 183 -17.49 -9.80 -7.04
CA MET A 183 -16.38 -10.59 -6.53
C MET A 183 -15.28 -9.68 -5.97
N HIS A 184 -14.61 -10.12 -4.93
CA HIS A 184 -13.41 -9.45 -4.44
C HIS A 184 -12.33 -9.48 -5.53
N ALA A 185 -11.66 -8.36 -5.74
CA ALA A 185 -10.72 -8.20 -6.85
C ALA A 185 -9.49 -9.13 -6.77
N ALA A 186 -9.14 -9.59 -5.57
CA ALA A 186 -7.90 -10.33 -5.33
C ALA A 186 -8.05 -11.52 -4.36
N GLY A 187 -9.03 -11.48 -3.45
CA GLY A 187 -9.15 -12.41 -2.34
C GLY A 187 -9.85 -13.72 -2.71
N VAL A 188 -9.21 -14.83 -2.34
CA VAL A 188 -9.81 -16.16 -2.34
C VAL A 188 -9.70 -16.79 -0.96
N VAL A 189 -10.66 -17.64 -0.60
CA VAL A 189 -10.60 -18.48 0.59
C VAL A 189 -10.01 -19.82 0.21
N ILE A 190 -9.10 -20.33 1.04
CA ILE A 190 -8.61 -21.69 0.98
C ILE A 190 -8.99 -22.40 2.29
N SER A 191 -9.67 -23.54 2.23
CA SER A 191 -10.17 -24.27 3.39
C SER A 191 -9.69 -25.72 3.42
N GLN A 192 -9.65 -26.29 4.62
CA GLN A 192 -9.23 -27.69 4.81
C GLN A 192 -10.28 -28.68 4.29
N LYS A 193 -11.56 -28.36 4.43
CA LYS A 193 -12.70 -29.10 3.90
C LYS A 193 -13.38 -28.28 2.81
N SER A 194 -14.41 -28.85 2.17
CA SER A 194 -15.23 -28.08 1.22
C SER A 194 -15.78 -26.81 1.87
N VAL A 195 -15.71 -25.67 1.15
CA VAL A 195 -16.06 -24.34 1.70
C VAL A 195 -17.53 -24.28 2.13
N ASP A 196 -18.42 -25.03 1.48
CA ASP A 196 -19.84 -25.11 1.82
C ASP A 196 -20.13 -25.80 3.18
N GLU A 197 -19.17 -26.51 3.75
CA GLU A 197 -19.26 -26.98 5.14
C GLU A 197 -19.06 -25.85 6.17
N TYR A 198 -18.49 -24.74 5.76
CA TYR A 198 -18.20 -23.58 6.64
C TYR A 198 -19.15 -22.41 6.41
N VAL A 199 -19.44 -22.09 5.13
CA VAL A 199 -20.21 -20.90 4.76
C VAL A 199 -21.07 -21.18 3.52
N PRO A 200 -22.25 -20.54 3.41
CA PRO A 200 -23.08 -20.67 2.23
C PRO A 200 -22.39 -20.07 1.01
N LEU A 201 -22.60 -20.69 -0.15
CA LEU A 201 -22.06 -20.28 -1.42
C LEU A 201 -23.13 -19.67 -2.33
N SER A 202 -22.70 -18.84 -3.26
CA SER A 202 -23.52 -18.21 -4.30
C SER A 202 -22.87 -18.39 -5.65
N ARG A 203 -23.66 -18.29 -6.72
CA ARG A 203 -23.15 -18.27 -8.09
C ARG A 203 -23.30 -16.87 -8.66
N ALA A 204 -22.18 -16.27 -9.10
CA ALA A 204 -22.16 -15.01 -9.80
C ALA A 204 -22.76 -15.14 -11.21
N ALA A 205 -23.04 -14.01 -11.86
CA ALA A 205 -23.67 -14.00 -13.18
C ALA A 205 -22.84 -14.69 -14.28
N ASP A 206 -21.52 -14.70 -14.15
CA ASP A 206 -20.57 -15.40 -15.04
C ASP A 206 -20.41 -16.89 -14.71
N GLY A 207 -21.14 -17.41 -13.72
CA GLY A 207 -21.08 -18.79 -13.29
C GLY A 207 -20.04 -19.09 -12.21
N THR A 208 -19.22 -18.12 -11.82
CA THR A 208 -18.20 -18.27 -10.76
C THR A 208 -18.85 -18.48 -9.40
N ILE A 209 -18.30 -19.40 -8.60
CA ILE A 209 -18.76 -19.65 -7.23
C ILE A 209 -18.08 -18.64 -6.29
N THR A 210 -18.89 -18.01 -5.46
CA THR A 210 -18.44 -17.06 -4.44
C THR A 210 -19.01 -17.42 -3.07
N THR A 211 -18.35 -16.99 -2.00
CA THR A 211 -18.93 -17.02 -0.65
C THR A 211 -20.11 -16.05 -0.58
N GLN A 212 -21.07 -16.29 0.32
CA GLN A 212 -22.12 -15.31 0.63
C GLN A 212 -21.70 -14.35 1.76
N PHE A 213 -20.64 -14.65 2.48
CA PHE A 213 -20.09 -13.80 3.53
C PHE A 213 -18.90 -12.98 3.03
N THR A 214 -18.80 -11.76 3.54
CA THR A 214 -17.69 -10.85 3.24
C THR A 214 -16.40 -11.29 3.95
N MET A 215 -15.29 -10.74 3.52
CA MET A 215 -13.95 -11.00 4.05
C MET A 215 -13.87 -10.95 5.58
N THR A 216 -14.43 -9.91 6.21
CA THR A 216 -14.39 -9.76 7.68
C THR A 216 -15.07 -10.92 8.40
N THR A 217 -16.23 -11.35 7.91
CA THR A 217 -16.96 -12.47 8.51
C THR A 217 -16.22 -13.80 8.30
N LEU A 218 -15.57 -13.98 7.15
CA LEU A 218 -14.74 -15.17 6.88
C LEU A 218 -13.54 -15.26 7.82
N GLU A 219 -12.88 -14.14 8.09
CA GLU A 219 -11.77 -14.05 9.06
C GLU A 219 -12.26 -14.38 10.50
N GLU A 220 -13.43 -13.86 10.91
CA GLU A 220 -14.04 -14.17 12.20
C GLU A 220 -14.37 -15.66 12.36
N LEU A 221 -14.68 -16.34 11.26
CA LEU A 221 -14.92 -17.79 11.21
C LEU A 221 -13.61 -18.61 11.14
N GLY A 222 -12.46 -17.96 11.10
CA GLY A 222 -11.16 -18.61 11.05
C GLY A 222 -10.76 -19.17 9.68
N LEU A 223 -11.42 -18.74 8.59
CA LEU A 223 -11.05 -19.14 7.25
C LEU A 223 -9.85 -18.32 6.73
N LEU A 224 -8.92 -19.01 6.06
CA LEU A 224 -7.74 -18.40 5.48
C LEU A 224 -8.08 -17.62 4.20
N LYS A 225 -7.86 -16.32 4.24
CA LYS A 225 -7.89 -15.46 3.06
C LYS A 225 -6.49 -15.39 2.45
N MET A 226 -6.42 -15.48 1.13
CA MET A 226 -5.21 -15.24 0.33
C MET A 226 -5.49 -14.17 -0.69
N ASP A 227 -4.66 -13.12 -0.71
CA ASP A 227 -4.81 -12.01 -1.65
C ASP A 227 -3.81 -12.12 -2.80
N PHE A 228 -4.34 -12.35 -4.00
CA PHE A 228 -3.60 -12.38 -5.27
C PHE A 228 -3.79 -11.03 -5.97
N LEU A 229 -2.95 -10.06 -5.66
CA LEU A 229 -3.07 -8.72 -6.21
C LEU A 229 -2.41 -8.64 -7.59
N GLY A 230 -3.03 -7.92 -8.52
CA GLY A 230 -2.43 -7.64 -9.83
C GLY A 230 -1.78 -6.27 -9.83
N LEU A 231 -0.47 -6.20 -10.01
CA LEU A 231 0.27 -4.94 -10.13
C LEU A 231 0.75 -4.75 -11.57
N ARG A 232 0.16 -3.78 -12.29
CA ARG A 232 0.54 -3.49 -13.69
C ARG A 232 2.02 -3.18 -13.87
N THR A 233 2.64 -2.54 -12.89
CA THR A 233 4.07 -2.22 -12.93
C THR A 233 4.94 -3.46 -13.02
N LEU A 234 4.57 -4.57 -12.40
CA LEU A 234 5.29 -5.83 -12.55
C LEU A 234 5.23 -6.36 -13.99
N THR A 235 4.08 -6.20 -14.66
CA THR A 235 3.94 -6.51 -16.09
C THR A 235 4.86 -5.63 -16.93
N VAL A 236 4.90 -4.31 -16.65
CA VAL A 236 5.80 -3.36 -17.34
C VAL A 236 7.26 -3.78 -17.16
N ILE A 237 7.70 -4.08 -15.94
CA ILE A 237 9.06 -4.52 -15.65
C ILE A 237 9.35 -5.81 -16.42
N GLN A 238 8.48 -6.81 -16.35
CA GLN A 238 8.64 -8.10 -17.04
C GLN A 238 8.78 -7.90 -18.56
N ASN A 239 7.91 -7.12 -19.16
CA ASN A 239 7.92 -6.89 -20.60
C ASN A 239 9.14 -6.07 -21.05
N ALA A 240 9.54 -5.05 -20.27
CA ALA A 240 10.77 -4.29 -20.52
C ALA A 240 12.01 -5.17 -20.44
N VAL A 241 12.12 -6.03 -19.42
CA VAL A 241 13.22 -6.99 -19.26
C VAL A 241 13.25 -8.00 -20.41
N ASN A 242 12.08 -8.51 -20.84
CA ASN A 242 12.01 -9.45 -21.96
C ASN A 242 12.49 -8.80 -23.28
N MET A 243 12.18 -7.53 -23.50
CA MET A 243 12.69 -6.78 -24.66
C MET A 243 14.20 -6.49 -24.53
N ALA A 244 14.66 -6.08 -23.34
CA ALA A 244 16.08 -5.78 -23.08
C ALA A 244 16.98 -7.02 -23.22
N ARG A 245 16.48 -8.20 -22.83
CA ARG A 245 17.20 -9.49 -22.99
C ARG A 245 17.49 -9.88 -24.43
N LYS A 246 16.84 -9.29 -25.41
CA LYS A 246 17.25 -9.45 -26.82
C LYS A 246 18.67 -8.89 -27.09
N LYS A 247 19.10 -7.89 -26.32
CA LYS A 247 20.41 -7.23 -26.39
C LYS A 247 21.35 -7.70 -25.28
N ASP A 248 20.82 -7.96 -24.10
CA ASP A 248 21.54 -8.41 -22.91
C ASP A 248 20.85 -9.66 -22.32
N PRO A 249 21.19 -10.86 -22.84
CA PRO A 249 20.54 -12.11 -22.43
C PRO A 249 20.70 -12.45 -20.94
N ASP A 250 21.74 -11.94 -20.28
CA ASP A 250 22.06 -12.21 -18.88
C ASP A 250 21.40 -11.23 -17.90
N LEU A 251 20.62 -10.29 -18.39
CA LEU A 251 19.93 -9.28 -17.57
C LEU A 251 19.03 -9.95 -16.55
N ASP A 252 19.31 -9.69 -15.26
CA ASP A 252 18.51 -10.11 -14.13
C ASP A 252 18.15 -8.90 -13.27
N ILE A 253 16.91 -8.45 -13.35
CA ILE A 253 16.40 -7.27 -12.64
C ILE A 253 16.41 -7.41 -11.12
N GLU A 254 16.49 -8.63 -10.60
CA GLU A 254 16.56 -8.88 -9.15
C GLU A 254 17.99 -8.71 -8.62
N LYS A 255 19.02 -8.74 -9.50
CA LYS A 255 20.45 -8.64 -9.17
C LYS A 255 21.08 -7.28 -9.47
N ILE A 256 20.29 -6.28 -9.84
CA ILE A 256 20.81 -4.93 -10.10
C ILE A 256 21.37 -4.28 -8.82
N ASP A 257 22.31 -3.34 -9.01
CA ASP A 257 22.83 -2.56 -7.88
C ASP A 257 21.81 -1.47 -7.47
N TYR A 258 21.26 -1.59 -6.27
CA TYR A 258 20.34 -0.60 -5.70
C TYR A 258 21.06 0.67 -5.15
N ASN A 259 22.39 0.76 -5.28
CA ASN A 259 23.16 1.93 -4.88
C ASN A 259 23.79 2.65 -6.08
N ASP A 260 23.35 2.33 -7.30
CA ASP A 260 23.83 3.01 -8.51
C ASP A 260 23.49 4.51 -8.48
N GLN A 261 24.52 5.33 -8.29
CA GLN A 261 24.38 6.77 -8.15
C GLN A 261 23.84 7.44 -9.40
N ALA A 262 24.12 6.91 -10.60
CA ALA A 262 23.60 7.48 -11.84
C ALA A 262 22.07 7.37 -11.91
N VAL A 263 21.51 6.27 -11.44
CA VAL A 263 20.06 6.08 -11.33
C VAL A 263 19.46 6.99 -10.25
N MET A 264 20.12 7.13 -9.09
CA MET A 264 19.69 8.03 -8.03
C MET A 264 19.69 9.50 -8.51
N ASP A 265 20.74 9.92 -9.18
CA ASP A 265 20.86 11.28 -9.76
C ASP A 265 19.76 11.51 -10.82
N TYR A 266 19.47 10.48 -11.64
CA TYR A 266 18.37 10.55 -12.60
C TYR A 266 17.02 10.77 -11.92
N ILE A 267 16.71 10.05 -10.84
CA ILE A 267 15.49 10.26 -10.03
C ILE A 267 15.48 11.71 -9.51
N GLY A 268 16.62 12.20 -9.01
CA GLY A 268 16.81 13.58 -8.52
C GLY A 268 16.58 14.66 -9.57
N THR A 269 16.60 14.34 -10.88
CA THR A 269 16.21 15.31 -11.93
C THR A 269 14.70 15.58 -11.96
N GLY A 270 13.87 14.72 -11.36
CA GLY A 270 12.41 14.76 -11.44
C GLY A 270 11.84 14.34 -12.80
N LYS A 271 12.62 13.76 -13.71
CA LYS A 271 12.16 13.19 -14.98
C LYS A 271 11.57 11.79 -14.77
N THR A 272 10.62 11.70 -13.84
CA THR A 272 10.11 10.43 -13.29
C THR A 272 8.79 9.97 -13.90
N ASP A 273 8.46 10.42 -15.12
CA ASP A 273 7.29 9.91 -15.88
C ASP A 273 7.38 8.40 -16.03
N GLY A 274 6.32 7.70 -15.65
CA GLY A 274 6.22 6.24 -15.69
C GLY A 274 7.01 5.50 -14.61
N ILE A 275 7.79 6.17 -13.76
CA ILE A 275 8.46 5.53 -12.64
C ILE A 275 7.45 5.31 -11.52
N PHE A 276 7.36 4.08 -11.05
CA PHE A 276 6.37 3.67 -10.06
C PHE A 276 6.39 4.54 -8.81
N GLN A 277 5.23 4.95 -8.32
CA GLN A 277 4.99 5.77 -7.11
C GLN A 277 5.54 7.21 -7.15
N ILE A 278 6.42 7.58 -8.10
CA ILE A 278 7.09 8.88 -8.10
C ILE A 278 6.85 9.71 -9.37
N GLU A 279 5.82 9.38 -10.17
CA GLU A 279 5.52 10.08 -11.42
C GLU A 279 4.62 11.32 -11.28
N SER A 280 3.91 11.51 -10.16
CA SER A 280 3.03 12.66 -9.99
C SER A 280 3.80 13.99 -9.95
N SER A 281 3.18 15.09 -10.37
CA SER A 281 3.83 16.40 -10.43
C SER A 281 4.44 16.83 -9.10
N GLY A 282 3.75 16.58 -8.00
CA GLY A 282 4.25 16.87 -6.67
C GLY A 282 5.42 15.98 -6.26
N MET A 283 5.37 14.68 -6.58
CA MET A 283 6.50 13.76 -6.34
C MET A 283 7.72 14.14 -7.18
N LYS A 284 7.54 14.57 -8.43
CA LYS A 284 8.62 15.08 -9.26
C LYS A 284 9.34 16.27 -8.61
N SER A 285 8.57 17.22 -8.08
CA SER A 285 9.13 18.38 -7.37
C SER A 285 9.83 17.94 -6.09
N PHE A 286 9.23 17.03 -5.33
CA PHE A 286 9.83 16.52 -4.11
C PHE A 286 11.14 15.74 -4.38
N MET A 287 11.22 14.89 -5.41
CA MET A 287 12.45 14.18 -5.75
C MET A 287 13.60 15.13 -6.15
N LYS A 288 13.28 16.27 -6.79
CA LYS A 288 14.29 17.31 -7.09
C LYS A 288 14.88 17.96 -5.83
N GLU A 289 14.06 18.14 -4.80
CA GLU A 289 14.51 18.71 -3.52
C GLU A 289 15.22 17.65 -2.67
N LEU A 290 14.69 16.42 -2.65
CA LEU A 290 15.22 15.31 -1.88
C LEU A 290 16.61 14.88 -2.36
N LYS A 291 16.84 14.87 -3.68
CA LYS A 291 18.10 14.40 -4.31
C LYS A 291 18.53 13.06 -3.69
N PRO A 292 17.82 11.98 -3.96
CA PRO A 292 18.08 10.70 -3.31
C PRO A 292 19.52 10.22 -3.61
N HIS A 293 20.17 9.65 -2.59
CA HIS A 293 21.50 9.04 -2.70
C HIS A 293 21.48 7.54 -2.39
N SER A 294 20.37 7.05 -1.88
CA SER A 294 20.19 5.66 -1.45
C SER A 294 18.75 5.21 -1.59
N LEU A 295 18.51 3.90 -1.54
CA LEU A 295 17.16 3.36 -1.51
C LEU A 295 16.39 3.82 -0.26
N GLU A 296 17.07 4.06 0.86
CA GLU A 296 16.47 4.61 2.09
C GLU A 296 15.81 5.99 1.85
N ASP A 297 16.40 6.85 1.04
CA ASP A 297 15.81 8.14 0.67
C ASP A 297 14.50 7.96 -0.14
N ILE A 298 14.47 6.96 -1.03
CA ILE A 298 13.24 6.64 -1.79
C ILE A 298 12.17 6.07 -0.86
N ILE A 299 12.56 5.19 0.08
CA ILE A 299 11.66 4.64 1.10
C ILE A 299 11.02 5.78 1.92
N ALA A 300 11.84 6.71 2.39
CA ALA A 300 11.35 7.88 3.12
C ALA A 300 10.48 8.79 2.25
N GLY A 301 10.86 8.99 0.99
CA GLY A 301 10.10 9.78 0.04
C GLY A 301 8.68 9.24 -0.17
N ILE A 302 8.54 7.93 -0.38
CA ILE A 302 7.23 7.26 -0.51
C ILE A 302 6.41 7.38 0.78
N ALA A 303 7.06 7.28 1.93
CA ALA A 303 6.40 7.38 3.23
C ALA A 303 5.91 8.79 3.55
N LEU A 304 6.68 9.82 3.19
CA LEU A 304 6.40 11.23 3.50
C LEU A 304 5.39 11.88 2.55
N TYR A 305 5.39 11.52 1.26
CA TYR A 305 4.56 12.19 0.27
C TYR A 305 3.11 11.69 0.31
N ARG A 306 2.37 12.08 1.34
CA ARG A 306 0.95 11.78 1.56
C ARG A 306 0.29 12.89 2.37
N PRO A 307 -1.03 13.10 2.26
CA PRO A 307 -1.73 14.06 3.11
C PRO A 307 -1.45 13.82 4.60
N GLY A 308 -0.98 14.86 5.28
CA GLY A 308 -0.52 14.82 6.68
C GLY A 308 1.01 14.79 6.79
N PRO A 309 1.70 13.69 6.44
CA PRO A 309 3.17 13.64 6.56
C PRO A 309 3.92 14.62 5.66
N MET A 310 3.30 15.09 4.57
CA MET A 310 3.90 16.10 3.68
C MET A 310 4.34 17.37 4.41
N ASP A 311 3.70 17.74 5.50
CA ASP A 311 4.05 18.91 6.29
C ASP A 311 5.43 18.80 6.94
N PHE A 312 5.96 17.59 7.08
CA PHE A 312 7.30 17.31 7.64
C PHE A 312 8.42 17.25 6.60
N ILE A 313 8.09 17.29 5.30
CA ILE A 313 9.10 17.26 4.21
C ILE A 313 10.15 18.36 4.35
N PRO A 314 9.80 19.63 4.66
CA PRO A 314 10.79 20.68 4.84
C PRO A 314 11.80 20.38 5.96
N GLN A 315 11.32 19.84 7.09
CA GLN A 315 12.17 19.45 8.21
C GLN A 315 13.10 18.29 7.84
N TYR A 316 12.57 17.26 7.14
CA TYR A 316 13.35 16.13 6.66
C TYR A 316 14.46 16.57 5.70
N ILE A 317 14.16 17.41 4.71
CA ILE A 317 15.15 17.94 3.75
C ILE A 317 16.19 18.80 4.45
N LYS A 318 15.78 19.66 5.40
CA LYS A 318 16.71 20.47 6.18
C LYS A 318 17.67 19.57 6.96
N GLY A 319 17.17 18.58 7.69
CA GLY A 319 18.01 17.64 8.43
C GLY A 319 18.97 16.84 7.53
N LYS A 320 18.51 16.45 6.33
CA LYS A 320 19.36 15.78 5.34
C LYS A 320 20.52 16.65 4.87
N ASN A 321 20.25 17.92 4.56
CA ASN A 321 21.24 18.84 4.01
C ASN A 321 22.15 19.46 5.09
N GLU A 322 21.66 19.61 6.32
CA GLU A 322 22.30 20.28 7.44
C GLU A 322 22.34 19.34 8.67
N SER A 323 22.96 18.16 8.53
CA SER A 323 22.97 17.12 9.58
C SER A 323 23.49 17.61 10.95
N ALA A 324 24.40 18.59 10.95
CA ALA A 324 24.89 19.23 12.18
C ALA A 324 23.82 20.03 12.94
N SER A 325 22.69 20.35 12.31
CA SER A 325 21.57 21.08 12.93
C SER A 325 20.57 20.18 13.65
N ILE A 326 20.71 18.85 13.54
CA ILE A 326 19.80 17.89 14.16
C ILE A 326 20.09 17.84 15.66
N THR A 327 19.02 18.01 16.44
CA THR A 327 19.05 17.88 17.89
C THR A 327 18.07 16.78 18.32
N TYR A 328 18.49 15.96 19.29
CA TYR A 328 17.66 14.91 19.85
C TYR A 328 17.31 15.27 21.30
N ASP A 329 16.07 15.05 21.71
CA ASP A 329 15.59 15.35 23.06
C ASP A 329 16.28 14.49 24.13
N CYS A 330 16.73 13.29 23.74
CA CYS A 330 17.61 12.45 24.56
C CYS A 330 18.52 11.62 23.66
N PRO A 331 19.69 11.17 24.18
CA PRO A 331 20.66 10.40 23.38
C PRO A 331 20.12 9.09 22.82
N GLN A 332 19.16 8.49 23.49
CA GLN A 332 18.54 7.22 23.06
C GLN A 332 17.72 7.35 21.76
N LEU A 333 17.31 8.56 21.39
CA LEU A 333 16.58 8.82 20.14
C LEU A 333 17.50 8.81 18.91
N GLU A 334 18.77 9.16 19.07
CA GLU A 334 19.70 9.28 17.94
C GLU A 334 19.79 8.00 17.11
N PRO A 335 20.03 6.79 17.65
CA PRO A 335 20.11 5.58 16.86
C PRO A 335 18.83 5.26 16.07
N ILE A 336 17.68 5.70 16.58
CA ILE A 336 16.36 5.44 15.99
C ILE A 336 16.05 6.45 14.86
N LEU A 337 16.36 7.72 15.10
CA LEU A 337 15.95 8.82 14.21
C LEU A 337 17.06 9.33 13.29
N ALA A 338 18.33 8.96 13.51
CA ALA A 338 19.43 9.35 12.61
C ALA A 338 19.19 8.92 11.15
N PRO A 339 18.66 7.71 10.84
CA PRO A 339 18.37 7.31 9.47
C PRO A 339 17.31 8.18 8.76
N THR A 340 16.52 8.93 9.51
CA THR A 340 15.47 9.82 9.02
C THR A 340 15.70 11.28 9.41
N TYR A 341 16.96 11.64 9.64
CA TYR A 341 17.41 13.00 9.93
C TYR A 341 16.64 13.70 11.07
N GLY A 342 16.38 12.95 12.14
CA GLY A 342 15.69 13.44 13.33
C GLY A 342 14.16 13.44 13.25
N CYS A 343 13.58 12.97 12.15
CA CYS A 343 12.13 12.93 11.98
C CYS A 343 11.57 11.54 12.30
N ILE A 344 10.39 11.47 12.94
CA ILE A 344 9.60 10.24 13.01
C ILE A 344 8.86 10.10 11.67
N VAL A 345 9.15 9.06 10.91
CA VAL A 345 8.55 8.77 9.60
C VAL A 345 7.77 7.45 9.63
N TYR A 346 8.31 6.46 10.34
CA TYR A 346 7.84 5.08 10.31
C TYR A 346 7.15 4.64 11.59
N GLN A 347 6.18 3.74 11.44
CA GLN A 347 5.53 3.07 12.57
C GLN A 347 6.52 2.28 13.41
N GLU A 348 7.51 1.68 12.77
CA GLU A 348 8.61 0.94 13.37
C GLU A 348 9.44 1.82 14.31
N GLN A 349 9.67 3.09 13.98
CA GLN A 349 10.37 4.04 14.83
C GLN A 349 9.57 4.34 16.11
N VAL A 350 8.26 4.50 16.02
CA VAL A 350 7.40 4.67 17.21
C VAL A 350 7.52 3.44 18.14
N MET A 351 7.54 2.23 17.56
CA MET A 351 7.71 1.00 18.33
C MET A 351 9.09 0.92 18.98
N GLN A 352 10.16 1.30 18.27
CA GLN A 352 11.52 1.33 18.80
C GLN A 352 11.68 2.37 19.91
N ILE A 353 11.11 3.57 19.76
CA ILE A 353 11.12 4.61 20.80
C ILE A 353 10.49 4.09 22.08
N VAL A 354 9.32 3.47 21.99
CA VAL A 354 8.60 2.94 23.15
C VAL A 354 9.40 1.82 23.82
N ARG A 355 10.03 0.93 23.05
CA ARG A 355 10.89 -0.14 23.56
C ARG A 355 12.13 0.42 24.23
N ASP A 356 12.88 1.27 23.54
CA ASP A 356 14.24 1.65 23.96
C ASP A 356 14.24 2.69 25.07
N LEU A 357 13.24 3.58 25.11
CA LEU A 357 13.14 4.60 26.14
C LEU A 357 12.44 4.11 27.40
N ALA A 358 11.36 3.34 27.25
CA ALA A 358 10.52 2.93 28.39
C ALA A 358 10.62 1.44 28.75
N GLY A 359 11.30 0.61 27.94
CA GLY A 359 11.53 -0.81 28.23
C GLY A 359 10.32 -1.72 27.92
N TYR A 360 9.48 -1.34 26.97
CA TYR A 360 8.38 -2.19 26.49
C TYR A 360 8.91 -3.36 25.66
N THR A 361 8.14 -4.44 25.59
CA THR A 361 8.31 -5.44 24.52
C THR A 361 7.92 -4.85 23.17
N LEU A 362 8.47 -5.37 22.08
CA LEU A 362 8.04 -4.93 20.73
C LEU A 362 6.56 -5.24 20.46
N GLY A 363 6.06 -6.36 20.98
CA GLY A 363 4.65 -6.72 20.84
C GLY A 363 3.73 -5.69 21.49
N ARG A 364 4.01 -5.30 22.74
CA ARG A 364 3.28 -4.25 23.44
C ARG A 364 3.44 -2.87 22.78
N SER A 365 4.63 -2.58 22.24
CA SER A 365 4.88 -1.34 21.50
C SER A 365 3.97 -1.22 20.27
N ASP A 366 3.69 -2.32 19.53
CA ASP A 366 2.73 -2.32 18.44
C ASP A 366 1.30 -2.04 18.92
N LEU A 367 0.89 -2.60 20.06
CA LEU A 367 -0.42 -2.32 20.65
C LEU A 367 -0.58 -0.84 21.01
N LEU A 368 0.43 -0.23 21.63
CA LEU A 368 0.43 1.20 21.96
C LEU A 368 0.37 2.07 20.68
N ARG A 369 1.23 1.80 19.70
CA ARG A 369 1.22 2.50 18.41
C ARG A 369 -0.17 2.45 17.75
N ARG A 370 -0.85 1.29 17.78
CA ARG A 370 -2.21 1.13 17.24
C ARG A 370 -3.24 1.94 18.01
N ALA A 371 -3.11 1.99 19.35
CA ALA A 371 -3.99 2.81 20.19
C ALA A 371 -3.87 4.30 19.84
N MET A 372 -2.63 4.79 19.63
CA MET A 372 -2.35 6.15 19.19
C MET A 372 -2.98 6.44 17.81
N SER A 373 -2.77 5.55 16.83
CA SER A 373 -3.34 5.70 15.47
C SER A 373 -4.87 5.71 15.46
N LYS A 374 -5.52 4.92 16.36
CA LYS A 374 -6.98 4.84 16.49
C LYS A 374 -7.58 5.88 17.45
N LYS A 375 -6.76 6.77 18.02
CA LYS A 375 -7.18 7.83 18.97
C LYS A 375 -7.98 7.31 20.17
N LYS A 376 -7.59 6.17 20.75
CA LYS A 376 -8.21 5.60 21.94
C LYS A 376 -7.77 6.37 23.19
N GLY A 377 -8.43 7.48 23.54
CA GLY A 377 -8.03 8.44 24.54
C GLY A 377 -7.71 7.84 25.91
N ASP A 378 -8.59 7.00 26.47
CA ASP A 378 -8.39 6.38 27.79
C ASP A 378 -7.17 5.45 27.82
N VAL A 379 -6.96 4.68 26.74
CA VAL A 379 -5.79 3.80 26.60
C VAL A 379 -4.51 4.62 26.49
N MET A 380 -4.53 5.69 25.71
CA MET A 380 -3.35 6.56 25.53
C MET A 380 -2.95 7.26 26.83
N GLN A 381 -3.92 7.72 27.64
CA GLN A 381 -3.64 8.33 28.95
C GLN A 381 -3.02 7.34 29.93
N LYS A 382 -3.57 6.13 29.99
CA LYS A 382 -3.02 5.07 30.85
C LYS A 382 -1.62 4.67 30.42
N GLU A 383 -1.40 4.48 29.14
CA GLU A 383 -0.09 4.10 28.59
C GLU A 383 0.93 5.25 28.71
N ARG A 384 0.52 6.53 28.72
CA ARG A 384 1.40 7.66 29.02
C ARG A 384 2.02 7.51 30.41
N GLN A 385 1.20 7.20 31.42
CA GLN A 385 1.69 6.99 32.79
C GLN A 385 2.71 5.85 32.84
N ILE A 386 2.42 4.74 32.16
CA ILE A 386 3.34 3.60 32.12
C ILE A 386 4.62 3.94 31.34
N PHE A 387 4.52 4.64 30.22
CA PHE A 387 5.68 5.08 29.45
C PHE A 387 6.62 5.98 30.27
N VAL A 388 6.07 6.93 31.01
CA VAL A 388 6.85 7.89 31.79
C VAL A 388 7.37 7.25 33.07
N TYR A 389 6.49 6.65 33.91
CA TYR A 389 6.81 6.24 35.28
C TYR A 389 7.04 4.73 35.43
N GLY A 390 6.68 3.93 34.46
CA GLY A 390 6.72 2.47 34.51
C GLY A 390 5.48 1.83 35.15
N ASP A 391 5.48 0.51 35.17
CA ASP A 391 4.44 -0.32 35.78
C ASP A 391 5.02 -1.69 36.14
N GLU A 392 5.07 -1.98 37.45
CA GLU A 392 5.59 -3.26 37.97
C GLU A 392 4.76 -4.46 37.52
N LYS A 393 3.45 -4.30 37.39
CA LYS A 393 2.54 -5.39 36.98
C LYS A 393 2.83 -5.89 35.58
N THR A 394 3.26 -5.01 34.69
CA THR A 394 3.59 -5.32 33.32
C THR A 394 5.10 -5.38 33.06
N ASN A 395 5.89 -5.25 34.11
CA ASN A 395 7.36 -5.28 34.09
C ASN A 395 7.96 -4.23 33.11
N VAL A 396 7.35 -3.05 33.03
CA VAL A 396 7.84 -1.92 32.22
C VAL A 396 8.56 -0.94 33.15
N PRO A 397 9.87 -0.69 32.96
CA PRO A 397 10.64 0.22 33.81
C PRO A 397 10.18 1.67 33.70
N GLY A 398 9.78 2.15 32.53
CA GLY A 398 9.45 3.54 32.25
C GLY A 398 10.68 4.41 31.96
N CYS A 399 10.44 5.56 31.36
CA CYS A 399 11.49 6.49 30.91
C CYS A 399 12.31 7.03 32.06
N ILE A 400 11.69 7.38 33.21
CA ILE A 400 12.40 7.96 34.38
C ILE A 400 13.43 6.98 34.92
N LYS A 401 13.08 5.69 35.06
CA LYS A 401 13.99 4.65 35.51
C LYS A 401 15.15 4.43 34.54
N ASN A 402 14.93 4.70 33.27
CA ASN A 402 15.94 4.61 32.22
C ASN A 402 16.74 5.91 32.05
N GLY A 403 16.62 6.87 32.97
CA GLY A 403 17.43 8.09 33.02
C GLY A 403 16.93 9.24 32.12
N ILE A 404 15.68 9.22 31.70
CA ILE A 404 15.03 10.30 30.92
C ILE A 404 14.13 11.07 31.90
N ASP A 405 14.28 12.39 31.96
CA ASP A 405 13.45 13.20 32.83
C ASP A 405 11.98 13.26 32.41
N GLU A 406 11.10 13.55 33.39
CA GLU A 406 9.65 13.54 33.19
C GLU A 406 9.18 14.47 32.04
N LYS A 407 9.77 15.68 31.97
CA LYS A 407 9.39 16.69 30.98
C LYS A 407 9.75 16.20 29.58
N THR A 408 10.95 15.69 29.39
CA THR A 408 11.42 15.13 28.13
C THR A 408 10.60 13.90 27.73
N ALA A 409 10.32 12.98 28.66
CA ALA A 409 9.49 11.81 28.39
C ALA A 409 8.06 12.18 27.94
N ASN A 410 7.42 13.16 28.60
CA ASN A 410 6.10 13.63 28.19
C ASN A 410 6.13 14.32 26.82
N LYS A 411 7.15 15.14 26.53
CA LYS A 411 7.31 15.77 25.21
C LYS A 411 7.42 14.73 24.11
N ILE A 412 8.28 13.72 24.28
CA ILE A 412 8.45 12.63 23.31
C ILE A 412 7.13 11.87 23.11
N TYR A 413 6.38 11.64 24.19
CA TYR A 413 5.08 10.96 24.08
C TYR A 413 4.06 11.77 23.28
N ASP A 414 4.02 13.09 23.45
CA ASP A 414 3.16 13.99 22.66
C ASP A 414 3.54 13.99 21.18
N GLU A 415 4.83 14.07 20.89
CA GLU A 415 5.35 13.96 19.53
C GLU A 415 4.95 12.63 18.89
N MET A 416 5.10 11.50 19.58
CA MET A 416 4.66 10.20 19.07
C MET A 416 3.17 10.16 18.77
N ILE A 417 2.30 10.76 19.61
CA ILE A 417 0.86 10.83 19.35
C ILE A 417 0.56 11.57 18.05
N ASP A 418 1.23 12.69 17.81
CA ASP A 418 1.02 13.48 16.61
C ASP A 418 1.50 12.76 15.35
N PHE A 419 2.65 12.11 15.40
CA PHE A 419 3.19 11.34 14.30
C PHE A 419 2.53 9.98 14.08
N ALA A 420 2.07 9.29 15.12
CA ALA A 420 1.45 7.97 15.00
C ALA A 420 0.19 7.96 14.13
N LYS A 421 -0.46 9.11 13.96
CA LYS A 421 -1.61 9.29 13.05
C LYS A 421 -1.20 9.16 11.58
N TYR A 422 0.06 9.49 11.26
CA TYR A 422 0.57 9.65 9.91
C TYR A 422 1.75 8.72 9.60
N ALA A 423 2.37 8.11 10.63
CA ALA A 423 3.50 7.21 10.47
C ALA A 423 3.19 6.06 9.50
N PHE A 424 4.14 5.76 8.61
CA PHE A 424 3.97 4.75 7.57
C PHE A 424 4.59 3.41 7.95
N ASN A 425 4.08 2.33 7.39
CA ASN A 425 4.71 1.02 7.50
C ASN A 425 6.00 1.00 6.66
N LYS A 426 7.16 0.95 7.30
CA LYS A 426 8.46 0.93 6.63
C LYS A 426 8.61 -0.28 5.72
N SER A 427 8.11 -1.44 6.13
CA SER A 427 8.16 -2.67 5.34
C SER A 427 7.47 -2.52 3.99
N HIS A 428 6.28 -1.90 3.97
CA HIS A 428 5.57 -1.61 2.73
C HIS A 428 6.31 -0.59 1.86
N ALA A 429 6.81 0.50 2.46
CA ALA A 429 7.57 1.52 1.73
C ALA A 429 8.86 0.95 1.12
N ALA A 430 9.57 0.08 1.85
CA ALA A 430 10.79 -0.57 1.37
C ALA A 430 10.51 -1.47 0.16
N ALA A 431 9.47 -2.31 0.24
CA ALA A 431 9.09 -3.15 -0.88
C ALA A 431 8.74 -2.33 -2.13
N TYR A 432 7.96 -1.26 -1.96
CA TYR A 432 7.56 -0.40 -3.07
C TYR A 432 8.70 0.46 -3.61
N ALA A 433 9.65 0.86 -2.77
CA ALA A 433 10.85 1.58 -3.21
C ALA A 433 11.73 0.72 -4.13
N VAL A 434 11.79 -0.61 -3.91
CA VAL A 434 12.47 -1.53 -4.83
C VAL A 434 11.80 -1.49 -6.21
N VAL A 435 10.49 -1.58 -6.30
CA VAL A 435 9.76 -1.50 -7.57
C VAL A 435 9.97 -0.13 -8.24
N SER A 436 9.94 0.96 -7.46
CA SER A 436 10.24 2.30 -7.97
C SER A 436 11.65 2.37 -8.55
N TYR A 437 12.62 1.83 -7.83
CA TYR A 437 14.01 1.80 -8.29
C TYR A 437 14.20 0.94 -9.52
N GLN A 438 13.61 -0.25 -9.59
CA GLN A 438 13.67 -1.12 -10.78
C GLN A 438 13.10 -0.43 -12.02
N THR A 439 11.98 0.28 -11.88
CA THR A 439 11.41 1.05 -12.99
C THR A 439 12.29 2.25 -13.39
N ALA A 440 12.95 2.92 -12.44
CA ALA A 440 13.90 3.99 -12.71
C ALA A 440 15.16 3.45 -13.42
N TRP A 441 15.67 2.32 -12.95
CA TRP A 441 16.85 1.65 -13.51
C TRP A 441 16.59 1.22 -14.96
N LEU A 442 15.45 0.57 -15.23
CA LEU A 442 15.05 0.22 -16.61
C LEU A 442 14.88 1.45 -17.47
N LYS A 443 14.26 2.50 -16.97
CA LYS A 443 14.11 3.75 -17.72
C LYS A 443 15.43 4.43 -18.03
N TYR A 444 16.44 4.31 -17.15
CA TYR A 444 17.76 4.90 -17.34
C TYR A 444 18.61 4.08 -18.34
N TYR A 445 18.70 2.76 -18.17
CA TYR A 445 19.56 1.91 -18.98
C TYR A 445 18.91 1.36 -20.25
N TYR A 446 17.61 1.13 -20.23
CA TYR A 446 16.79 0.57 -21.32
C TYR A 446 15.57 1.43 -21.60
N PRO A 447 15.76 2.74 -21.92
CA PRO A 447 14.65 3.69 -22.00
C PRO A 447 13.64 3.36 -23.09
N VAL A 448 14.08 2.79 -24.22
CA VAL A 448 13.19 2.45 -25.35
C VAL A 448 12.31 1.26 -24.97
N GLU A 449 12.90 0.20 -24.44
CA GLU A 449 12.23 -1.01 -24.01
C GLU A 449 11.24 -0.72 -22.86
N PHE A 450 11.67 0.10 -21.89
CA PHE A 450 10.83 0.52 -20.78
C PHE A 450 9.61 1.33 -21.26
N MET A 451 9.83 2.32 -22.13
CA MET A 451 8.72 3.15 -22.61
C MET A 451 7.77 2.38 -23.52
N ALA A 452 8.24 1.41 -24.30
CA ALA A 452 7.40 0.51 -25.09
C ALA A 452 6.50 -0.32 -24.15
N ALA A 453 7.06 -0.98 -23.16
CA ALA A 453 6.30 -1.76 -22.17
C ALA A 453 5.30 -0.90 -21.38
N LEU A 454 5.70 0.32 -21.01
CA LEU A 454 4.84 1.26 -20.30
C LEU A 454 3.63 1.69 -21.14
N MET A 455 3.85 2.07 -22.41
CA MET A 455 2.78 2.47 -23.33
C MET A 455 1.83 1.30 -23.60
N THR A 456 2.35 0.09 -23.77
CA THR A 456 1.51 -1.13 -23.90
C THR A 456 0.61 -1.30 -22.69
N SER A 457 1.10 -1.11 -21.49
CA SER A 457 0.30 -1.28 -20.26
C SER A 457 -0.89 -0.32 -20.13
N VAL A 458 -0.90 0.76 -20.90
CA VAL A 458 -1.97 1.79 -20.92
C VAL A 458 -2.59 1.96 -22.31
N ILE A 459 -2.46 0.99 -23.20
CA ILE A 459 -2.88 1.09 -24.61
C ILE A 459 -4.36 1.44 -24.76
N GLU A 460 -5.19 1.00 -23.83
CA GLU A 460 -6.63 1.31 -23.80
C GLU A 460 -6.94 2.74 -23.31
N ASN A 461 -5.92 3.50 -22.88
CA ASN A 461 -6.07 4.87 -22.39
C ASN A 461 -5.34 5.86 -23.32
N PRO A 462 -5.99 6.39 -24.37
CA PRO A 462 -5.36 7.28 -25.34
C PRO A 462 -4.70 8.52 -24.73
N SER A 463 -5.27 9.07 -23.66
CA SER A 463 -4.72 10.24 -22.98
C SER A 463 -3.38 9.91 -22.32
N LYS A 464 -3.26 8.75 -21.66
CA LYS A 464 -1.99 8.29 -21.06
C LYS A 464 -0.96 7.94 -22.13
N VAL A 465 -1.38 7.29 -23.22
CA VAL A 465 -0.50 6.99 -24.36
C VAL A 465 0.08 8.30 -24.93
N ALA A 466 -0.75 9.33 -25.13
CA ALA A 466 -0.30 10.63 -25.62
C ALA A 466 0.70 11.32 -24.65
N GLU A 467 0.46 11.23 -23.33
CA GLU A 467 1.37 11.73 -22.30
C GLU A 467 2.75 11.05 -22.41
N TYR A 468 2.79 9.72 -22.54
CA TYR A 468 4.05 8.98 -22.65
C TYR A 468 4.73 9.13 -24.02
N ILE A 469 3.98 9.32 -25.10
CA ILE A 469 4.56 9.74 -26.40
C ILE A 469 5.28 11.08 -26.27
N TYR A 470 4.69 12.04 -25.55
CA TYR A 470 5.34 13.32 -25.26
C TYR A 470 6.63 13.12 -24.43
N ALA A 471 6.57 12.28 -23.39
CA ALA A 471 7.76 11.95 -22.58
C ALA A 471 8.87 11.31 -23.44
N CYS A 472 8.54 10.39 -24.35
CA CYS A 472 9.47 9.78 -25.28
C CYS A 472 10.20 10.84 -26.13
N ARG A 473 9.45 11.84 -26.66
CA ARG A 473 10.05 12.95 -27.44
C ARG A 473 11.05 13.76 -26.59
N GLN A 474 10.74 14.01 -25.31
CA GLN A 474 11.67 14.70 -24.40
C GLN A 474 12.93 13.85 -24.08
N MET A 475 12.85 12.54 -24.24
CA MET A 475 13.97 11.60 -24.09
C MET A 475 14.70 11.32 -25.41
N ASN A 476 14.36 12.03 -26.51
CA ASN A 476 14.86 11.78 -27.89
C ASN A 476 14.56 10.36 -28.41
N ILE A 477 13.52 9.72 -27.91
CA ILE A 477 13.02 8.44 -28.41
C ILE A 477 12.06 8.71 -29.58
N ARG A 478 12.37 8.14 -30.74
CA ARG A 478 11.55 8.26 -31.92
C ARG A 478 10.41 7.26 -31.89
N ILE A 479 9.17 7.74 -31.97
CA ILE A 479 7.98 6.91 -32.13
C ILE A 479 7.68 6.82 -33.62
N LEU A 480 7.65 5.61 -34.16
CA LEU A 480 7.30 5.34 -35.56
C LEU A 480 5.81 5.23 -35.70
N PRO A 481 5.22 5.61 -36.88
CA PRO A 481 3.83 5.34 -37.13
C PRO A 481 3.58 3.81 -37.27
N PRO A 482 2.35 3.34 -37.01
CA PRO A 482 2.02 1.94 -37.21
C PRO A 482 2.31 1.49 -38.64
N ASP A 483 2.98 0.34 -38.80
CA ASP A 483 3.28 -0.29 -40.07
C ASP A 483 2.80 -1.76 -40.02
N ILE A 484 1.89 -2.15 -40.90
CA ILE A 484 1.30 -3.48 -40.90
C ILE A 484 2.31 -4.61 -41.16
N ASN A 485 3.47 -4.30 -41.74
CA ASN A 485 4.51 -5.29 -42.03
C ASN A 485 5.54 -5.43 -40.88
N LYS A 486 5.57 -4.47 -39.96
CA LYS A 486 6.56 -4.40 -38.86
C LYS A 486 5.92 -4.32 -37.48
N GLY A 487 4.68 -3.88 -37.40
CA GLY A 487 3.97 -3.66 -36.15
C GLY A 487 3.52 -4.98 -35.51
N GLU A 488 3.57 -5.02 -34.20
CA GLU A 488 2.92 -6.03 -33.37
C GLU A 488 1.63 -5.44 -32.75
N ALA A 489 0.87 -6.23 -32.00
CA ALA A 489 -0.31 -5.74 -31.30
C ALA A 489 0.06 -4.74 -30.21
N ASP A 490 1.24 -4.91 -29.62
CA ASP A 490 1.81 -4.10 -28.55
C ASP A 490 2.85 -3.12 -29.11
N PHE A 491 3.23 -2.13 -28.29
CA PHE A 491 4.39 -1.31 -28.60
C PHE A 491 5.65 -2.17 -28.54
N SER A 492 6.41 -2.19 -29.62
CA SER A 492 7.64 -2.97 -29.75
C SER A 492 8.82 -2.06 -30.12
N VAL A 493 10.04 -2.60 -30.03
CA VAL A 493 11.27 -1.88 -30.34
C VAL A 493 11.74 -2.29 -31.75
N ASP A 494 11.81 -1.30 -32.67
CA ASP A 494 12.34 -1.50 -34.02
C ASP A 494 13.87 -1.40 -34.02
N GLY A 495 14.56 -2.36 -34.63
CA GLY A 495 16.02 -2.38 -34.76
C GLY A 495 16.77 -2.77 -33.47
N GLY A 496 16.11 -3.47 -32.55
CA GLY A 496 16.67 -3.98 -31.27
C GLY A 496 17.47 -5.26 -31.42
#